data_2d84af5f768ea3a9eaa61f8aea7eae72
#
_entry.id   2d84af5f768ea3a9eaa61f8aea7eae72
#
_cell.length_a   1.000
_cell.length_b   1.000
_cell.length_c   1.000
_cell.angle_alpha   90.00
_cell.angle_beta   90.00
_cell.angle_gamma   90.00
#
_symmetry.space_group_name_H-M   'P 1'
#
loop_
_entity.id
_entity.type
_entity.pdbx_description
1 polymer ?
#
loop_
_entity_poly.entity_id
_entity_poly.type
_entity_poly.pdbx_seq_one_letter_code
_entity_poly.pdbx_strand_id
1 'polypeptide(L)' 'MIYINDKEHPFEQQQTLSELLSALNIDDSKGIAVALNNNVIAREKWEKHIVNDNDKLLLIKAAQGG' A
#
# COMPACT_ATOMS: atom_id res chain seq x y z
N MET A 1 8.69 9.11 -7.67
CA MET A 1 8.75 7.64 -7.73
C MET A 1 8.40 7.06 -6.37
N ILE A 2 7.57 6.07 -6.32
CA ILE A 2 7.32 5.33 -5.08
C ILE A 2 7.87 3.92 -5.22
N TYR A 3 8.01 3.23 -4.12
CA TYR A 3 8.60 1.90 -4.10
C TYR A 3 7.61 0.96 -3.43
N ILE A 4 7.27 -0.11 -4.13
CA ILE A 4 6.36 -1.13 -3.62
C ILE A 4 7.08 -2.46 -3.64
N ASN A 5 7.37 -3.01 -2.45
CA ASN A 5 8.17 -4.22 -2.31
C ASN A 5 9.48 -4.12 -3.09
N ASP A 6 10.14 -2.96 -2.95
CA ASP A 6 11.42 -2.65 -3.58
C ASP A 6 11.37 -2.49 -5.10
N LYS A 7 10.18 -2.41 -5.66
CA LYS A 7 10.02 -2.14 -7.08
C LYS A 7 9.59 -0.70 -7.28
N GLU A 8 10.20 -0.03 -8.23
CA GLU A 8 9.87 1.34 -8.55
C GLU A 8 8.58 1.46 -9.31
N HIS A 9 7.76 2.43 -8.92
CA HIS A 9 6.52 2.74 -9.62
C HIS A 9 6.46 4.25 -9.80
N PRO A 10 5.95 4.73 -10.93
CA PRO A 10 5.86 6.16 -11.14
C PRO A 10 4.88 6.78 -10.15
N PHE A 11 5.26 7.96 -9.65
CA PHE A 11 4.38 8.75 -8.82
C PHE A 11 3.78 9.83 -9.70
N GLU A 12 2.49 9.74 -9.94
CA GLU A 12 1.83 10.69 -10.83
C GLU A 12 1.08 11.77 -10.07
N GLN A 13 0.48 11.41 -8.96
CA GLN A 13 -0.26 12.36 -8.13
C GLN A 13 -0.45 11.77 -6.76
N GLN A 14 -0.70 12.65 -5.81
CA GLN A 14 -1.04 12.20 -4.47
C GLN A 14 -2.37 11.47 -4.51
N GLN A 15 -2.44 10.37 -3.77
CA GLN A 15 -3.67 9.61 -3.65
C GLN A 15 -3.65 8.90 -2.31
N THR A 16 -4.81 8.44 -1.88
CA THR A 16 -4.88 7.67 -0.65
C THR A 16 -4.29 6.29 -0.89
N LEU A 17 -3.90 5.65 0.20
CA LEU A 17 -3.40 4.29 0.12
C LEU A 17 -4.43 3.35 -0.50
N SER A 18 -5.70 3.53 -0.12
CA SER A 18 -6.79 2.75 -0.69
C SER A 18 -6.88 2.92 -2.20
N GLU A 19 -6.77 4.16 -2.67
CA GLU A 19 -6.82 4.44 -4.11
C GLU A 19 -5.63 3.79 -4.84
N LEU A 20 -4.45 3.87 -4.24
CA LEU A 20 -3.27 3.27 -4.84
C LEU A 20 -3.41 1.76 -4.98
N LEU A 21 -3.87 1.09 -3.93
CA LEU A 21 -4.05 -0.35 -3.97
C LEU A 21 -5.10 -0.75 -5.01
N SER A 22 -6.16 0.04 -5.12
CA SER A 22 -7.18 -0.21 -6.12
C SER A 22 -6.62 -0.07 -7.53
N ALA A 23 -5.81 0.95 -7.77
CA ALA A 23 -5.19 1.18 -9.08
C ALA A 23 -4.25 0.04 -9.46
N LEU A 24 -3.65 -0.61 -8.48
CA LEU A 24 -2.75 -1.74 -8.72
C LEU A 24 -3.48 -3.07 -8.77
N ASN A 25 -4.79 -3.06 -8.69
CA ASN A 25 -5.62 -4.26 -8.68
C ASN A 25 -5.30 -5.20 -7.52
N ILE A 26 -4.95 -4.63 -6.39
CA ILE A 26 -4.66 -5.40 -5.20
C ILE A 26 -5.94 -5.56 -4.39
N ASP A 27 -6.31 -6.81 -4.16
CA ASP A 27 -7.53 -7.11 -3.42
C ASP A 27 -7.24 -7.11 -1.93
N ASP A 28 -7.72 -6.10 -1.24
CA ASP A 28 -7.48 -5.93 0.19
C ASP A 28 -8.33 -6.86 1.05
N SER A 29 -9.27 -7.57 0.45
CA SER A 29 -10.11 -8.49 1.21
C SER A 29 -9.37 -9.80 1.52
N LYS A 30 -8.18 -9.97 1.02
CA LYS A 30 -7.41 -11.20 1.17
C LYS A 30 -6.40 -11.17 2.32
N GLY A 31 -6.62 -10.31 3.30
CA GLY A 31 -5.74 -10.30 4.46
C GLY A 31 -4.36 -9.73 4.17
N ILE A 32 -4.33 -8.57 3.58
CA ILE A 32 -3.08 -7.90 3.26
C ILE A 32 -2.76 -6.89 4.36
N ALA A 33 -1.51 -6.89 4.79
CA ALA A 33 -0.98 -5.85 5.67
C ALA A 33 -0.13 -4.90 4.83
N VAL A 34 -0.21 -3.63 5.16
CA VAL A 34 0.57 -2.61 4.45
C VAL A 34 1.40 -1.84 5.45
N ALA A 35 2.68 -1.72 5.17
CA ALA A 35 3.56 -0.84 5.92
C ALA A 35 4.01 0.28 4.98
N LEU A 36 3.97 1.50 5.49
CA LEU A 36 4.40 2.68 4.75
C LEU A 36 5.56 3.29 5.50
N ASN A 37 6.72 3.34 4.86
CA ASN A 37 7.95 3.84 5.48
C ASN A 37 8.20 3.18 6.83
N ASN A 38 8.05 1.85 6.88
CA ASN A 38 8.28 1.01 8.06
C ASN A 38 7.20 1.14 9.15
N ASN A 39 6.08 1.79 8.85
CA ASN A 39 4.98 1.90 9.80
C ASN A 39 3.77 1.18 9.25
N VAL A 40 3.28 0.20 10.00
CA VAL A 40 2.08 -0.53 9.60
C VAL A 40 0.88 0.41 9.66
N ILE A 41 0.12 0.45 8.58
CA ILE A 41 -1.06 1.31 8.48
C ILE A 41 -2.30 0.43 8.67
N ALA A 42 -3.08 0.74 9.69
CA ALA A 42 -4.31 0.00 9.93
C ALA A 42 -5.24 0.15 8.73
N ARG A 43 -5.93 -0.95 8.39
CA ARG A 43 -6.78 -0.99 7.21
C ARG A 43 -7.82 0.11 7.18
N GLU A 44 -8.41 0.41 8.33
CA GLU A 44 -9.43 1.45 8.41
C GLU A 44 -8.88 2.86 8.13
N LYS A 45 -7.57 3.01 8.10
CA LYS A 45 -6.94 4.28 7.79
C LYS A 45 -6.49 4.39 6.34
N TRP A 46 -6.62 3.33 5.56
CA TRP A 46 -6.15 3.34 4.18
C TRP A 46 -6.87 4.39 3.33
N GLU A 47 -8.13 4.65 3.62
CA GLU A 47 -8.90 5.63 2.87
C GLU A 47 -8.50 7.06 3.16
N LYS A 48 -7.76 7.27 4.23
CA LYS A 48 -7.38 8.62 4.67
C LYS A 48 -5.89 8.87 4.59
N HIS A 49 -5.11 7.82 4.47
CA HIS A 49 -3.66 7.96 4.48
C HIS A 49 -3.15 8.30 3.08
N ILE A 50 -2.51 9.46 2.96
CA ILE A 50 -2.02 9.95 1.68
C ILE A 50 -0.64 9.38 1.40
N VAL A 51 -0.45 8.88 0.19
CA VAL A 51 0.85 8.40 -0.27
C VAL A 51 1.53 9.54 -1.01
N ASN A 52 2.78 9.81 -0.64
CA ASN A 52 3.56 10.88 -1.23
C ASN A 52 4.71 10.33 -2.06
N ASP A 53 5.29 11.22 -2.87
CA ASP A 53 6.45 10.87 -3.65
C ASP A 53 7.58 10.37 -2.74
N ASN A 54 8.30 9.37 -3.21
CA ASN A 54 9.41 8.73 -2.48
C ASN A 54 8.98 7.86 -1.30
N ASP A 55 7.71 7.61 -1.15
CA ASP A 55 7.24 6.70 -0.10
C ASP A 55 7.59 5.27 -0.46
N LYS A 56 7.85 4.47 0.57
CA LYS A 56 8.16 3.06 0.42
C LYS A 56 7.05 2.24 1.06
N LEU A 57 6.43 1.40 0.26
CA LEU A 57 5.35 0.53 0.72
C LEU A 57 5.83 -0.92 0.76
N LEU A 58 5.43 -1.60 1.79
CA LEU A 58 5.64 -3.02 1.89
C LEU A 58 4.29 -3.70 2.02
N LEU A 59 3.97 -4.52 1.05
CA LEU A 59 2.70 -5.26 1.05
C LEU A 59 2.98 -6.68 1.49
N ILE A 60 2.34 -7.09 2.55
CA ILE A 60 2.54 -8.41 3.14
C ILE A 60 1.22 -9.16 3.07
N LYS A 61 1.21 -10.28 2.39
CA LYS A 61 0.02 -11.12 2.37
C LYS A 61 0.07 -12.02 3.59
N ALA A 62 -0.99 -11.95 4.40
CA ALA A 62 -1.08 -12.85 5.53
C ALA A 62 -1.20 -14.28 5.01
N ALA A 63 -0.48 -15.19 5.63
CA ALA A 63 -0.58 -16.58 5.27
C ALA A 63 -2.00 -17.04 5.58
N GLN A 64 -2.62 -17.68 4.60
CA GLN A 64 -3.94 -18.22 4.78
C GLN A 64 -3.78 -19.59 5.39
N GLY A 65 -3.67 -19.64 6.66
CA GLY A 65 -3.36 -20.87 7.38
C GLY A 65 -4.21 -22.06 7.00
N GLY A 66 -4.61 -22.10 5.92
CA GLY A 66 -5.35 -23.27 5.55
C GLY A 66 -6.16 -23.04 4.55
#